data_d8e7c4d69c62cf569cad6ed3d25d1fe5
#
_entry.id   d8e7c4d69c62cf569cad6ed3d25d1fe5
#
_cell.length_a   1.000
_cell.length_b   1.000
_cell.length_c   1.000
_cell.angle_alpha   90.00
_cell.angle_beta   90.00
_cell.angle_gamma   90.00
#
_symmetry.space_group_name_H-M   'P 1'
#
loop_
_entity.id
_entity.type
_entity.pdbx_description
1 polymer ?
#
loop_
_entity_poly.entity_id
_entity_poly.type
_entity_poly.pdbx_seq_one_letter_code
_entity_poly.pdbx_strand_id
1 'polypeptide(L)'
;MSALHSRVIFVCLIFITGGVILSLELIASRILAPFFGVTLFIWTAILSVTLIFLALGYQFGGWMTLKVEEKHNESLLLSLPILSALFIFLSCLAYPIILPALSGTSLIVGSFVGSFVLLAFPLIFLSAANPILISLLRQSTNSKDSGAGF
;
A
#
# COMPACT_ATOMS: atom_id res chain seq x y z
N MET A 1 -15.06 -20.69 -14.97
CA MET A 1 -15.51 -19.66 -14.01
C MET A 1 -16.05 -18.48 -14.79
N SER A 2 -17.24 -17.95 -14.46
CA SER A 2 -17.86 -16.88 -15.24
C SER A 2 -17.06 -15.57 -15.13
N ALA A 3 -17.04 -14.76 -16.19
CA ALA A 3 -16.36 -13.45 -16.22
C ALA A 3 -16.82 -12.52 -15.09
N LEU A 4 -18.03 -12.71 -14.63
CA LEU A 4 -18.61 -11.97 -13.52
C LEU A 4 -17.89 -12.32 -12.19
N HIS A 5 -17.59 -13.58 -11.93
CA HIS A 5 -16.87 -14.01 -10.72
C HIS A 5 -15.46 -13.40 -10.65
N SER A 6 -14.70 -13.43 -11.75
CA SER A 6 -13.38 -12.79 -11.79
C SER A 6 -13.46 -11.30 -11.48
N ARG A 7 -14.38 -10.56 -12.11
CA ARG A 7 -14.54 -9.11 -11.87
C ARG A 7 -14.90 -8.80 -10.42
N VAL A 8 -15.79 -9.56 -9.82
CA VAL A 8 -16.17 -9.36 -8.41
C VAL A 8 -14.97 -9.59 -7.48
N ILE A 9 -14.18 -10.64 -7.70
CA ILE A 9 -12.97 -10.91 -6.91
C ILE A 9 -11.98 -9.74 -7.01
N PHE A 10 -11.72 -9.21 -8.22
CA PHE A 10 -10.81 -8.08 -8.40
C PHE A 10 -11.32 -6.81 -7.71
N VAL A 11 -12.61 -6.49 -7.81
CA VAL A 11 -13.19 -5.34 -7.11
C VAL A 11 -13.09 -5.49 -5.59
N CYS A 12 -13.37 -6.68 -5.06
CA CYS A 12 -13.20 -6.96 -3.63
C CYS A 12 -11.74 -6.79 -3.17
N LEU A 13 -10.76 -7.25 -3.95
CA LEU A 13 -9.35 -7.09 -3.62
C LEU A 13 -8.94 -5.61 -3.59
N ILE A 14 -9.36 -4.80 -4.57
CA ILE A 14 -9.08 -3.36 -4.58
C ILE A 14 -9.73 -2.68 -3.36
N PHE A 15 -10.96 -3.05 -3.03
CA PHE A 15 -11.66 -2.51 -1.86
C PHE A 15 -10.94 -2.87 -0.55
N ILE A 16 -10.51 -4.13 -0.40
CA ILE A 16 -9.77 -4.59 0.78
C ILE A 16 -8.43 -3.86 0.90
N THR A 17 -7.66 -3.74 -0.19
CA THR A 17 -6.36 -3.04 -0.16
C THR A 17 -6.53 -1.57 0.22
N GLY A 18 -7.53 -0.87 -0.33
CA GLY A 18 -7.86 0.50 0.06
C GLY A 18 -8.26 0.62 1.54
N GLY A 19 -9.08 -0.31 2.03
CA GLY A 19 -9.47 -0.37 3.45
C GLY A 19 -8.30 -0.60 4.39
N VAL A 20 -7.35 -1.44 4.01
CA VAL A 20 -6.10 -1.67 4.78
C VAL A 20 -5.25 -0.40 4.83
N ILE A 21 -5.11 0.32 3.72
CA ILE A 21 -4.36 1.60 3.66
C ILE A 21 -4.96 2.61 4.64
N LEU A 22 -6.28 2.83 4.58
CA LEU A 22 -6.98 3.75 5.50
C LEU A 22 -6.84 3.31 6.96
N SER A 23 -6.89 2.00 7.23
CA SER A 23 -6.71 1.47 8.57
C SER A 23 -5.30 1.74 9.11
N LEU A 24 -4.27 1.60 8.26
CA LEU A 24 -2.88 1.92 8.61
C LEU A 24 -2.71 3.40 8.95
N GLU A 25 -3.33 4.32 8.20
CA GLU A 25 -3.32 5.76 8.49
C GLU A 25 -3.93 6.08 9.87
N LEU A 26 -5.10 5.49 10.15
CA LEU A 26 -5.76 5.66 11.44
C LEU A 26 -4.94 5.10 12.61
N ILE A 27 -4.32 3.94 12.43
CA ILE A 27 -3.44 3.34 13.44
C ILE A 27 -2.19 4.21 13.63
N ALA A 28 -1.56 4.68 12.55
CA ALA A 28 -0.40 5.57 12.62
C ALA A 28 -0.71 6.85 13.39
N SER A 29 -1.88 7.46 13.17
CA SER A 29 -2.29 8.66 13.91
C SER A 29 -2.40 8.39 15.42
N ARG A 30 -2.92 7.23 15.81
CA ARG A 30 -3.04 6.82 17.21
C ARG A 30 -1.68 6.51 17.86
N ILE A 31 -0.76 5.91 17.11
CA ILE A 31 0.59 5.61 17.58
C ILE A 31 1.42 6.89 17.75
N LEU A 32 1.27 7.88 16.87
CA LEU A 32 1.99 9.15 16.93
C LEU A 32 1.44 10.11 17.99
N ALA A 33 0.16 10.03 18.33
CA ALA A 33 -0.52 10.93 19.25
C ALA A 33 0.14 11.05 20.64
N PRO A 34 0.59 9.98 21.31
CA PRO A 34 1.25 10.07 22.61
C PRO A 34 2.58 10.84 22.60
N PHE A 35 3.28 10.87 21.46
CA PHE A 35 4.61 11.49 21.32
C PHE A 35 4.55 12.92 20.82
N PHE A 36 3.60 13.24 19.96
CA PHE A 36 3.52 14.53 19.27
C PHE A 36 2.20 15.28 19.49
N GLY A 37 1.27 14.69 20.26
CA GLY A 37 -0.06 15.25 20.51
C GLY A 37 -1.05 14.97 19.38
N VAL A 38 -2.29 15.42 19.53
CA VAL A 38 -3.34 15.34 18.49
C VAL A 38 -3.43 16.69 17.79
N THR A 39 -2.58 16.92 16.82
CA THR A 39 -2.46 18.19 16.12
C THR A 39 -2.69 18.05 14.61
N LEU A 40 -3.01 19.16 13.96
CA LEU A 40 -3.14 19.22 12.51
C LEU A 40 -1.84 18.80 11.80
N PHE A 41 -0.68 19.06 12.42
CA PHE A 41 0.63 18.68 11.85
C PHE A 41 0.81 17.18 11.69
N ILE A 42 0.30 16.36 12.62
CA ILE A 42 0.35 14.90 12.52
C ILE A 42 -0.49 14.42 11.33
N TRP A 43 -1.71 14.93 11.18
CA TRP A 43 -2.57 14.58 10.05
C TRP A 43 -1.96 14.99 8.72
N THR A 44 -1.40 16.19 8.65
CA THR A 44 -0.70 16.66 7.45
C THR A 44 0.50 15.78 7.12
N ALA A 45 1.29 15.39 8.12
CA ALA A 45 2.44 14.51 7.92
C ALA A 45 2.02 13.14 7.41
N ILE A 46 1.02 12.51 8.06
CA ILE A 46 0.49 11.20 7.65
C ILE A 46 0.00 11.26 6.20
N LEU A 47 -0.89 12.19 5.87
CA LEU A 47 -1.45 12.31 4.52
C LEU A 47 -0.39 12.60 3.47
N SER A 48 0.58 13.48 3.75
CA SER A 48 1.67 13.77 2.83
C SER A 48 2.53 12.54 2.55
N VAL A 49 2.93 11.83 3.60
CA VAL A 49 3.70 10.58 3.49
C VAL A 49 2.88 9.54 2.72
N THR A 50 1.61 9.35 3.07
CA THR A 50 0.73 8.39 2.38
C THR A 50 0.65 8.68 0.88
N LEU A 51 0.33 9.90 0.49
CA LEU A 51 0.19 10.27 -0.93
C LEU A 51 1.48 10.06 -1.72
N ILE A 52 2.63 10.43 -1.15
CA ILE A 52 3.93 10.23 -1.78
C ILE A 52 4.19 8.73 -1.99
N PHE A 53 4.01 7.91 -0.96
CA PHE A 53 4.32 6.49 -1.04
C PHE A 53 3.28 5.68 -1.83
N LEU A 54 2.02 6.11 -1.86
CA LEU A 54 1.03 5.58 -2.79
C LEU A 54 1.43 5.84 -4.25
N ALA A 55 1.84 7.07 -4.58
CA ALA A 55 2.28 7.41 -5.93
C ALA A 55 3.52 6.61 -6.36
N LEU A 56 4.52 6.50 -5.46
CA LEU A 56 5.72 5.69 -5.70
C LEU A 56 5.38 4.20 -5.87
N GLY A 57 4.48 3.67 -5.07
CA GLY A 57 4.06 2.28 -5.17
C GLY A 57 3.29 2.00 -6.46
N TYR A 58 2.38 2.88 -6.89
CA TYR A 58 1.72 2.76 -8.20
C TYR A 58 2.73 2.79 -9.35
N GLN A 59 3.72 3.68 -9.30
CA GLN A 59 4.76 3.75 -10.32
C GLN A 59 5.61 2.47 -10.32
N PHE A 60 6.00 1.99 -9.15
CA PHE A 60 6.77 0.76 -8.98
C PHE A 60 5.99 -0.47 -9.49
N GLY A 61 4.74 -0.64 -9.11
CA GLY A 61 3.88 -1.72 -9.59
C GLY A 61 3.64 -1.66 -11.10
N GLY A 62 3.41 -0.46 -11.65
CA GLY A 62 3.29 -0.25 -13.09
C GLY A 62 4.57 -0.61 -13.84
N TRP A 63 5.74 -0.24 -13.32
CA TRP A 63 7.03 -0.62 -13.90
C TRP A 63 7.27 -2.14 -13.84
N MET A 64 6.88 -2.80 -12.77
CA MET A 64 6.97 -4.25 -12.64
C MET A 64 6.13 -4.98 -13.70
N THR A 65 4.90 -4.50 -13.98
CA THR A 65 4.03 -5.11 -15.01
C THR A 65 4.59 -5.02 -16.43
N LEU A 66 5.48 -4.05 -16.69
CA LEU A 66 6.14 -3.91 -17.99
C LEU A 66 7.36 -4.83 -18.15
N LYS A 67 8.00 -5.24 -17.06
CA LYS A 67 9.24 -6.03 -17.08
C LYS A 67 9.05 -7.51 -16.82
N VAL A 68 8.00 -7.88 -16.12
CA VAL A 68 7.74 -9.26 -15.72
C VAL A 68 6.82 -9.91 -16.74
N GLU A 69 7.15 -11.16 -17.13
CA GLU A 69 6.29 -11.96 -17.98
C GLU A 69 4.91 -12.16 -17.36
N GLU A 70 3.88 -12.11 -18.16
CA GLU A 70 2.47 -12.22 -17.76
C GLU A 70 2.18 -13.38 -16.80
N LYS A 71 2.88 -14.50 -16.97
CA LYS A 71 2.75 -15.71 -16.17
C LYS A 71 3.17 -15.51 -14.69
N HIS A 72 4.02 -14.54 -14.41
CA HIS A 72 4.53 -14.27 -13.05
C HIS A 72 3.72 -13.19 -12.30
N ASN A 73 2.79 -12.51 -12.96
CA ASN A 73 1.97 -11.46 -12.35
C ASN A 73 1.09 -11.97 -11.21
N GLU A 74 0.60 -13.20 -11.28
CA GLU A 74 -0.17 -13.81 -10.18
C GLU A 74 0.69 -14.05 -8.94
N SER A 75 1.93 -14.51 -9.11
CA SER A 75 2.88 -14.71 -8.01
C SER A 75 3.28 -13.38 -7.37
N LEU A 76 3.47 -12.34 -8.17
CA LEU A 76 3.76 -10.98 -7.68
C LEU A 76 2.60 -10.42 -6.86
N LEU A 77 1.37 -10.61 -7.33
CA LEU A 77 0.18 -10.15 -6.63
C LEU A 77 0.06 -10.75 -5.21
N LEU A 78 0.49 -11.99 -5.02
CA LEU A 78 0.47 -12.64 -3.71
C LEU A 78 1.68 -12.23 -2.84
N SER A 79 2.84 -11.99 -3.45
CA SER A 79 4.06 -11.64 -2.73
C SER A 79 4.04 -10.22 -2.14
N LEU A 80 3.42 -9.25 -2.82
CA LEU A 80 3.39 -7.85 -2.38
C LEU A 80 2.65 -7.63 -1.06
N PRO A 81 1.43 -8.17 -0.83
CA PRO A 81 0.77 -8.09 0.48
C PRO A 81 1.55 -8.78 1.60
N ILE A 82 2.20 -9.91 1.31
CA ILE A 82 3.04 -10.62 2.29
C ILE A 82 4.24 -9.74 2.68
N LEU A 83 4.88 -9.11 1.70
CA LEU A 83 6.00 -8.20 1.96
C LEU A 83 5.54 -6.95 2.73
N SER A 84 4.36 -6.40 2.39
CA SER A 84 3.74 -5.32 3.16
C SER A 84 3.49 -5.72 4.61
N ALA A 85 2.94 -6.92 4.87
CA ALA A 85 2.71 -7.44 6.22
C ALA A 85 4.02 -7.59 7.01
N LEU A 86 5.10 -8.05 6.35
CA LEU A 86 6.43 -8.11 6.97
C LEU A 86 6.91 -6.72 7.40
N PHE A 87 6.76 -5.70 6.54
CA PHE A 87 7.17 -4.34 6.88
C PHE A 87 6.27 -3.70 7.95
N ILE A 88 4.98 -4.02 8.01
CA ILE A 88 4.11 -3.62 9.13
C ILE A 88 4.65 -4.22 10.43
N PHE A 89 5.00 -5.50 10.44
CA PHE A 89 5.56 -6.17 11.61
C PHE A 89 6.89 -5.52 12.04
N LEU A 90 7.80 -5.23 11.10
CA LEU A 90 9.06 -4.53 11.39
C LEU A 90 8.81 -3.12 11.94
N SER A 91 7.85 -2.38 11.40
CA SER A 91 7.45 -1.07 11.92
C SER A 91 6.91 -1.17 13.35
N CYS A 92 6.14 -2.22 13.67
CA CYS A 92 5.68 -2.49 15.04
C CYS A 92 6.82 -2.79 16.03
N LEU A 93 7.92 -3.37 15.59
CA LEU A 93 9.11 -3.57 16.42
C LEU A 93 9.95 -2.29 16.55
N ALA A 94 9.98 -1.47 15.53
CA ALA A 94 10.82 -0.28 15.45
C ALA A 94 10.23 0.94 16.17
N TYR A 95 8.89 1.14 16.13
CA TYR A 95 8.27 2.36 16.64
C TYR A 95 8.52 2.62 18.13
N PRO A 96 8.52 1.63 19.05
CA PRO A 96 8.74 1.90 20.47
C PRO A 96 10.17 2.36 20.80
N ILE A 97 11.11 2.15 19.88
CA ILE A 97 12.49 2.60 20.01
C ILE A 97 12.67 3.97 19.34
N ILE A 98 12.12 4.13 18.14
CA ILE A 98 12.34 5.31 17.30
C ILE A 98 11.52 6.50 17.76
N LEU A 99 10.24 6.33 18.09
CA LEU A 99 9.35 7.45 18.43
C LEU A 99 9.75 8.18 19.74
N PRO A 100 10.14 7.49 20.83
CA PRO A 100 10.66 8.18 22.01
C PRO A 100 11.93 8.97 21.71
N ALA A 101 12.84 8.47 20.88
CA ALA A 101 14.04 9.19 20.47
C ALA A 101 13.71 10.46 19.66
N LEU A 102 12.62 10.44 18.89
CA LEU A 102 12.14 11.58 18.11
C LEU A 102 11.34 12.60 18.94
N SER A 103 10.84 12.24 20.11
CA SER A 103 10.02 13.14 20.96
C SER A 103 10.77 14.39 21.43
N GLY A 104 12.11 14.36 21.44
CA GLY A 104 12.97 15.52 21.72
C GLY A 104 13.21 16.45 20.52
N THR A 105 12.73 16.10 19.32
CA THR A 105 12.87 16.91 18.10
C THR A 105 11.68 17.87 17.93
N SER A 106 11.74 18.73 16.90
CA SER A 106 10.59 19.58 16.56
C SER A 106 9.38 18.75 16.16
N LEU A 107 8.20 19.19 16.51
CA LEU A 107 6.91 18.54 16.25
C LEU A 107 6.74 18.20 14.76
N ILE A 108 7.18 19.07 13.87
CA ILE A 108 7.09 18.88 12.42
C ILE A 108 7.98 17.71 12.00
N VAL A 109 9.27 17.76 12.33
CA VAL A 109 10.24 16.72 11.95
C VAL A 109 9.87 15.38 12.55
N GLY A 110 9.52 15.35 13.84
CA GLY A 110 9.12 14.12 14.52
C GLY A 110 7.88 13.46 13.90
N SER A 111 6.86 14.27 13.55
CA SER A 111 5.65 13.75 12.88
C SER A 111 5.93 13.19 11.49
N PHE A 112 6.73 13.87 10.68
CA PHE A 112 7.08 13.39 9.34
C PHE A 112 7.94 12.13 9.39
N VAL A 113 9.00 12.10 10.20
CA VAL A 113 9.87 10.92 10.34
C VAL A 113 9.12 9.76 10.98
N GLY A 114 8.28 10.01 11.98
CA GLY A 114 7.45 8.97 12.59
C GLY A 114 6.45 8.37 11.60
N SER A 115 5.76 9.22 10.81
CA SER A 115 4.86 8.76 9.74
C SER A 115 5.61 7.97 8.67
N PHE A 116 6.81 8.40 8.27
CA PHE A 116 7.66 7.70 7.34
C PHE A 116 8.02 6.29 7.83
N VAL A 117 8.47 6.16 9.06
CA VAL A 117 8.85 4.85 9.66
C VAL A 117 7.67 3.89 9.71
N LEU A 118 6.46 4.40 10.01
CA LEU A 118 5.27 3.56 10.14
C LEU A 118 4.67 3.17 8.78
N LEU A 119 4.66 4.08 7.81
CA LEU A 119 3.81 3.96 6.63
C LEU A 119 4.56 3.74 5.32
N ALA A 120 5.81 4.23 5.18
CA ALA A 120 6.50 4.28 3.89
C ALA A 120 6.56 2.93 3.17
N PHE A 121 7.18 1.95 3.79
CA PHE A 121 7.38 0.63 3.16
C PHE A 121 6.08 -0.16 2.99
N PRO A 122 5.21 -0.29 4.02
CA PRO A 122 3.93 -0.96 3.86
C PRO A 122 3.10 -0.40 2.70
N LEU A 123 3.04 0.93 2.57
CA LEU A 123 2.24 1.58 1.53
C LEU A 123 2.78 1.36 0.12
N ILE A 124 4.10 1.37 -0.08
CA ILE A 124 4.71 1.09 -1.39
C ILE A 124 4.26 -0.28 -1.90
N PHE A 125 4.40 -1.32 -1.07
CA PHE A 125 4.07 -2.68 -1.49
C PHE A 125 2.57 -2.90 -1.65
N LEU A 126 1.76 -2.33 -0.77
CA LEU A 126 0.31 -2.48 -0.85
C LEU A 126 -0.28 -1.74 -2.06
N SER A 127 0.22 -0.55 -2.37
CA SER A 127 -0.23 0.22 -3.54
C SER A 127 0.29 -0.34 -4.86
N ALA A 128 1.48 -0.96 -4.88
CA ALA A 128 2.02 -1.61 -6.07
C ALA A 128 1.16 -2.80 -6.55
N ALA A 129 0.36 -3.41 -5.67
CA ALA A 129 -0.57 -4.46 -6.05
C ALA A 129 -1.68 -3.99 -7.00
N ASN A 130 -2.11 -2.71 -6.92
CA ASN A 130 -3.23 -2.19 -7.71
C ASN A 130 -2.99 -2.20 -9.23
N PRO A 131 -1.86 -1.69 -9.79
CA PRO A 131 -1.61 -1.76 -11.22
C PRO A 131 -1.44 -3.20 -11.72
N ILE A 132 -0.92 -4.11 -10.90
CA ILE A 132 -0.82 -5.54 -11.24
C ILE A 132 -2.23 -6.15 -11.32
N LEU A 133 -3.12 -5.85 -10.37
CA LEU A 133 -4.52 -6.27 -10.41
C LEU A 133 -5.22 -5.79 -11.69
N ILE A 134 -5.01 -4.54 -12.09
CA ILE A 134 -5.59 -3.97 -13.31
C ILE A 134 -5.04 -4.68 -14.56
N SER A 135 -3.74 -5.00 -14.60
CA SER A 135 -3.14 -5.72 -15.72
C SER A 135 -3.74 -7.12 -15.88
N LEU A 136 -3.89 -7.86 -14.80
CA LEU A 136 -4.52 -9.18 -14.78
C LEU A 136 -6.00 -9.14 -15.20
N LEU A 137 -6.73 -8.11 -14.76
CA LEU A 137 -8.12 -7.90 -15.19
C LEU A 137 -8.23 -7.66 -16.70
N ARG A 138 -7.34 -6.86 -17.28
CA ARG A 138 -7.27 -6.62 -18.72
C ARG A 138 -7.02 -7.90 -19.50
N GLN A 139 -6.09 -8.73 -19.05
CA GLN A 139 -5.76 -10.01 -19.68
C GLN A 139 -6.98 -10.96 -19.65
N SER A 140 -7.67 -11.06 -18.53
CA SER A 140 -8.86 -11.89 -18.38
C SER A 140 -10.02 -11.43 -19.28
N THR A 141 -10.06 -10.18 -19.67
CA THR A 141 -11.09 -9.60 -20.57
C THR A 141 -10.69 -9.80 -22.03
N ASN A 142 -9.45 -9.52 -22.42
CA ASN A 142 -8.96 -9.67 -23.79
C ASN A 142 -8.93 -11.13 -24.28
N SER A 143 -8.58 -12.08 -23.40
CA SER A 143 -8.57 -13.50 -23.77
C SER A 143 -9.97 -14.06 -24.10
N LYS A 144 -11.05 -13.35 -23.75
CA LYS A 144 -12.45 -13.72 -24.06
C LYS A 144 -12.96 -13.09 -25.35
N ASP A 145 -12.49 -11.88 -25.69
CA ASP A 145 -12.86 -11.24 -26.94
C ASP A 145 -12.16 -11.90 -28.16
N SER A 146 -10.97 -12.47 -27.97
CA SER A 146 -10.28 -13.22 -29.01
C SER A 146 -10.87 -14.64 -29.27
N GLY A 147 -11.69 -15.15 -28.35
CA GLY A 147 -12.36 -16.45 -28.49
C GLY A 147 -13.78 -16.38 -29.10
N ALA A 148 -14.32 -15.18 -29.32
CA ALA A 148 -15.66 -14.97 -29.87
C ALA A 148 -15.69 -14.64 -31.38
N GLY A 149 -14.53 -14.80 -32.04
CA GLY A 149 -14.36 -14.50 -33.47
C GLY A 149 -14.18 -15.74 -34.32
N PHE A 150 -15.15 -16.65 -34.34
CA PHE A 150 -15.40 -17.61 -35.44
C PHE A 150 -16.89 -17.91 -35.45
#